data_cedeb4b5093457d8d4ba6c8c4977d6b8
#
_entry.id   cedeb4b5093457d8d4ba6c8c4977d6b8
#
_cell.length_a   1.000
_cell.length_b   1.000
_cell.length_c   1.000
_cell.angle_alpha   90.00
_cell.angle_beta   90.00
_cell.angle_gamma   90.00
#
_symmetry.space_group_name_H-M   'P 1'
#
loop_
_entity.id
_entity.type
_entity.pdbx_description
1 polymer ?
#
loop_
_entity_poly.entity_id
_entity_poly.type
_entity_poly.pdbx_seq_one_letter_code
_entity_poly.pdbx_strand_id
1 'polypeptide(L)'
;MARLFKAVILLMLPLMLSACTVPNQGGATLEEVQRAAYTHNWPPKLTLFTMLSNRSGSGAHTSILINGSQRVAFDPAGSFRHPQIVSRNDTVYGMTPYLVDQYTRFHARETYHVVIQELVVSPEVAEMALQLAVNHPAVQQSYCAKSTSALVGQLPGFEDAPQSFYPRKLMDYFAEKGATFERLYEYDGDDKSKVLAEFVPEYER
;
A
#
# COMPACT_ATOMS: atom_id res chain seq x y z
N MET A 1 -38.77 9.05 43.51
CA MET A 1 -38.45 8.29 42.27
C MET A 1 -37.86 9.13 41.19
N ALA A 2 -38.31 10.36 40.89
CA ALA A 2 -37.76 11.21 39.81
C ALA A 2 -36.28 11.68 40.00
N ARG A 3 -35.79 11.81 41.25
CA ARG A 3 -34.41 12.23 41.54
C ARG A 3 -33.38 11.10 41.34
N LEU A 4 -33.74 9.85 41.57
CA LEU A 4 -32.90 8.69 41.29
C LEU A 4 -32.71 8.46 39.79
N PHE A 5 -33.74 8.70 38.98
CA PHE A 5 -33.69 8.57 37.53
C PHE A 5 -32.76 9.58 36.87
N LYS A 6 -32.73 10.81 37.38
CA LYS A 6 -31.80 11.88 36.87
C LYS A 6 -30.34 11.57 37.24
N ALA A 7 -30.06 10.96 38.39
CA ALA A 7 -28.71 10.58 38.77
C ALA A 7 -28.15 9.40 37.92
N VAL A 8 -29.00 8.44 37.56
CA VAL A 8 -28.61 7.29 36.72
C VAL A 8 -28.33 7.76 35.28
N ILE A 9 -29.09 8.72 34.72
CA ILE A 9 -28.86 9.26 33.40
C ILE A 9 -27.56 10.07 33.35
N LEU A 10 -27.22 10.83 34.41
CA LEU A 10 -25.99 11.61 34.49
C LEU A 10 -24.75 10.73 34.67
N LEU A 11 -24.88 9.54 35.27
CA LEU A 11 -23.75 8.59 35.42
C LEU A 11 -23.49 7.75 34.16
N MET A 12 -24.48 7.60 33.29
CA MET A 12 -24.33 6.87 32.01
C MET A 12 -23.74 7.74 30.89
N LEU A 13 -23.78 9.06 30.98
CA LEU A 13 -23.29 9.96 29.95
C LEU A 13 -21.77 9.90 29.72
N PRO A 14 -20.89 9.74 30.72
CA PRO A 14 -19.44 9.62 30.49
C PRO A 14 -19.02 8.25 29.93
N LEU A 15 -19.85 7.19 30.02
CA LEU A 15 -19.51 5.88 29.45
C LEU A 15 -19.67 5.83 27.93
N MET A 16 -20.42 6.74 27.33
CA MET A 16 -20.64 6.76 25.87
C MET A 16 -19.53 7.52 25.11
N LEU A 17 -18.64 8.23 25.79
CA LEU A 17 -17.52 8.97 25.16
C LEU A 17 -16.24 8.12 24.95
N SER A 18 -16.21 6.87 25.43
CA SER A 18 -15.03 6.01 25.30
C SER A 18 -15.05 5.10 24.07
N ALA A 19 -16.01 5.22 23.18
CA ALA A 19 -16.16 4.32 22.03
C ALA A 19 -15.58 4.84 20.70
N CYS A 20 -14.80 5.92 20.74
CA CYS A 20 -13.94 6.26 19.60
C CYS A 20 -12.60 5.54 19.76
N THR A 21 -12.59 4.23 19.67
CA THR A 21 -11.35 3.50 19.44
C THR A 21 -10.87 3.85 18.05
N VAL A 22 -9.80 4.62 17.98
CA VAL A 22 -9.01 4.77 16.76
C VAL A 22 -8.75 3.36 16.23
N PRO A 23 -9.05 3.07 14.94
CA PRO A 23 -8.76 1.75 14.38
C PRO A 23 -7.33 1.40 14.70
N ASN A 24 -7.13 0.18 15.22
CA ASN A 24 -5.85 -0.31 15.68
C ASN A 24 -4.80 -0.07 14.58
N GLN A 25 -3.91 0.89 14.79
CA GLN A 25 -2.78 1.12 13.89
C GLN A 25 -1.82 -0.05 14.13
N GLY A 26 -2.09 -1.17 13.43
CA GLY A 26 -1.36 -2.40 13.59
C GLY A 26 -0.06 -2.39 12.79
N GLY A 27 0.94 -3.11 13.29
CA GLY A 27 2.21 -3.33 12.61
C GLY A 27 3.43 -2.89 13.42
N ALA A 28 4.52 -2.67 12.72
CA ALA A 28 5.81 -2.32 13.30
C ALA A 28 5.77 -1.01 14.09
N THR A 29 6.61 -0.93 15.12
CA THR A 29 6.86 0.30 15.90
C THR A 29 7.54 1.35 15.03
N LEU A 30 7.50 2.61 15.47
CA LEU A 30 8.22 3.68 14.74
C LEU A 30 9.73 3.45 14.72
N GLU A 31 10.30 2.84 15.75
CA GLU A 31 11.71 2.49 15.79
C GLU A 31 12.08 1.41 14.77
N GLU A 32 11.25 0.37 14.61
CA GLU A 32 11.43 -0.65 13.57
C GLU A 32 11.32 -0.06 12.18
N VAL A 33 10.34 0.83 11.95
CA VAL A 33 10.18 1.57 10.70
C VAL A 33 11.42 2.40 10.37
N GLN A 34 11.97 3.13 11.35
CA GLN A 34 13.19 3.92 11.16
C GLN A 34 14.39 3.05 10.83
N ARG A 35 14.56 1.90 11.49
CA ARG A 35 15.65 0.95 11.19
C ARG A 35 15.52 0.32 9.82
N ALA A 36 14.31 0.11 9.33
CA ALA A 36 14.04 -0.48 8.02
C ALA A 36 14.11 0.53 6.88
N ALA A 37 14.30 1.82 7.15
CA ALA A 37 14.34 2.83 6.12
C ALA A 37 15.43 2.52 5.08
N TYR A 38 15.01 2.40 3.83
CA TYR A 38 15.90 2.14 2.70
C TYR A 38 15.92 3.32 1.73
N THR A 39 17.12 3.78 1.42
CA THR A 39 17.36 4.89 0.50
C THR A 39 18.25 4.42 -0.65
N HIS A 40 18.09 5.02 -1.82
CA HIS A 40 18.97 4.79 -2.96
C HIS A 40 19.02 6.02 -3.87
N ASN A 41 20.03 6.07 -4.76
CA ASN A 41 20.31 7.21 -5.63
C ASN A 41 19.54 7.21 -6.96
N TRP A 42 18.48 6.42 -7.09
CA TRP A 42 17.64 6.43 -8.30
C TRP A 42 16.74 7.66 -8.32
N PRO A 43 16.31 8.11 -9.51
CA PRO A 43 15.42 9.25 -9.61
C PRO A 43 14.16 9.08 -8.76
N PRO A 44 13.61 10.16 -8.20
CA PRO A 44 12.30 10.15 -7.56
C PRO A 44 11.25 9.59 -8.52
N LYS A 45 10.46 8.63 -8.05
CA LYS A 45 9.62 7.84 -8.94
C LYS A 45 8.39 7.29 -8.21
N LEU A 46 7.29 7.21 -8.93
CA LEU A 46 6.09 6.46 -8.57
C LEU A 46 6.02 5.22 -9.46
N THR A 47 5.91 4.04 -8.85
CA THR A 47 5.72 2.78 -9.57
C THR A 47 4.38 2.19 -9.18
N LEU A 48 3.43 2.16 -10.12
CA LEU A 48 2.13 1.54 -9.92
C LEU A 48 2.22 0.05 -10.25
N PHE A 49 1.78 -0.78 -9.32
CA PHE A 49 1.55 -2.21 -9.55
C PHE A 49 0.05 -2.45 -9.73
N THR A 50 -0.33 -3.13 -10.79
CA THR A 50 -1.71 -3.54 -11.04
C THR A 50 -1.76 -5.03 -11.29
N MET A 51 -2.42 -5.76 -10.41
CA MET A 51 -2.64 -7.20 -10.53
C MET A 51 -3.87 -7.44 -11.39
N LEU A 52 -3.67 -8.11 -12.52
CA LEU A 52 -4.74 -8.44 -13.47
C LEU A 52 -4.98 -9.94 -13.52
N SER A 53 -6.25 -10.33 -13.50
CA SER A 53 -6.64 -11.73 -13.69
C SER A 53 -6.22 -12.24 -15.07
N ASN A 54 -5.48 -13.36 -15.12
CA ASN A 54 -5.03 -13.98 -16.36
C ASN A 54 -6.22 -14.49 -17.20
N ARG A 55 -7.33 -14.84 -16.55
CA ARG A 55 -8.54 -15.32 -17.20
C ARG A 55 -9.40 -14.21 -17.81
N SER A 56 -9.61 -13.12 -17.08
CA SER A 56 -10.60 -12.08 -17.47
C SER A 56 -9.97 -10.75 -17.84
N GLY A 57 -8.69 -10.53 -17.50
CA GLY A 57 -8.03 -9.22 -17.61
C GLY A 57 -8.57 -8.17 -16.64
N SER A 58 -9.47 -8.54 -15.72
CA SER A 58 -9.98 -7.60 -14.71
C SER A 58 -8.93 -7.28 -13.66
N GLY A 59 -8.92 -6.04 -13.16
CA GLY A 59 -8.07 -5.63 -12.04
C GLY A 59 -8.53 -6.26 -10.74
N ALA A 60 -7.61 -6.92 -10.04
CA ALA A 60 -7.84 -7.56 -8.75
C ALA A 60 -7.27 -6.76 -7.58
N HIS A 61 -6.15 -6.10 -7.79
CA HIS A 61 -5.46 -5.32 -6.76
C HIS A 61 -4.62 -4.21 -7.38
N THR A 62 -4.30 -3.18 -6.60
CA THR A 62 -3.31 -2.16 -6.99
C THR A 62 -2.63 -1.61 -5.75
N SER A 63 -1.36 -1.27 -5.92
CA SER A 63 -0.49 -0.64 -4.92
C SER A 63 0.48 0.30 -5.60
N ILE A 64 1.17 1.13 -4.83
CA ILE A 64 2.14 2.07 -5.35
C ILE A 64 3.44 2.02 -4.56
N LEU A 65 4.57 1.81 -5.25
CA LEU A 65 5.91 1.95 -4.72
C LEU A 65 6.36 3.39 -4.92
N ILE A 66 6.82 3.99 -3.87
CA ILE A 66 7.22 5.40 -3.83
C ILE A 66 8.71 5.47 -3.55
N ASN A 67 9.44 6.14 -4.43
CA ASN A 67 10.84 6.44 -4.26
C ASN A 67 11.03 7.93 -3.96
N GLY A 68 10.92 8.29 -2.70
CA GLY A 68 11.20 9.62 -2.15
C GLY A 68 12.50 9.64 -1.36
N SER A 69 12.52 10.30 -0.21
CA SER A 69 13.65 10.27 0.74
C SER A 69 13.93 8.88 1.30
N GLN A 70 12.96 8.01 1.29
CA GLN A 70 13.08 6.55 1.44
C GLN A 70 12.16 5.84 0.45
N ARG A 71 12.34 4.53 0.30
CA ARG A 71 11.55 3.72 -0.60
C ARG A 71 10.57 2.84 0.17
N VAL A 72 9.29 3.05 -0.09
CA VAL A 72 8.19 2.31 0.56
C VAL A 72 7.17 1.84 -0.47
N ALA A 73 6.42 0.79 -0.16
CA ALA A 73 5.25 0.40 -0.92
C ALA A 73 3.99 0.68 -0.10
N PHE A 74 3.07 1.47 -0.61
CA PHE A 74 1.72 1.59 -0.10
C PHE A 74 0.87 0.51 -0.77
N ASP A 75 0.52 -0.52 0.02
CA ASP A 75 -0.17 -1.75 -0.40
C ASP A 75 -1.52 -1.87 0.34
N PRO A 76 -2.49 -0.98 0.03
CA PRO A 76 -3.72 -0.84 0.80
C PRO A 76 -4.59 -2.11 0.71
N ALA A 77 -4.97 -2.64 1.86
CA ALA A 77 -5.68 -3.91 2.01
C ALA A 77 -4.91 -5.12 1.44
N GLY A 78 -3.58 -4.99 1.29
CA GLY A 78 -2.71 -6.01 0.74
C GLY A 78 -2.45 -7.17 1.70
N SER A 79 -1.96 -8.28 1.15
CA SER A 79 -1.65 -9.51 1.89
C SER A 79 -0.16 -9.85 1.94
N PHE A 80 0.72 -8.98 1.44
CA PHE A 80 2.16 -9.16 1.49
C PHE A 80 2.69 -8.92 2.90
N ARG A 81 2.70 -9.98 3.73
CA ARG A 81 3.06 -9.94 5.15
C ARG A 81 3.99 -11.08 5.51
N HIS A 82 5.09 -10.77 6.21
CA HIS A 82 6.01 -11.73 6.78
C HIS A 82 6.60 -11.14 8.08
N PRO A 83 6.95 -11.96 9.11
CA PRO A 83 7.50 -11.44 10.38
C PRO A 83 8.76 -10.57 10.24
N GLN A 84 9.56 -10.82 9.21
CA GLN A 84 10.81 -10.08 8.94
C GLN A 84 10.62 -8.93 7.92
N ILE A 85 9.41 -8.72 7.40
CA ILE A 85 9.08 -7.60 6.53
C ILE A 85 8.41 -6.52 7.37
N VAL A 86 9.09 -5.39 7.50
CA VAL A 86 8.59 -4.28 8.30
C VAL A 86 7.44 -3.59 7.58
N SER A 87 6.26 -3.65 8.19
CA SER A 87 5.07 -2.96 7.69
C SER A 87 4.29 -2.31 8.82
N ARG A 88 3.72 -1.14 8.54
CA ARG A 88 2.85 -0.43 9.47
C ARG A 88 1.63 0.09 8.72
N ASN A 89 0.44 -0.19 9.24
CA ASN A 89 -0.81 -0.04 8.49
C ASN A 89 -0.70 -0.80 7.15
N ASP A 90 -0.83 -0.11 6.03
CA ASP A 90 -0.69 -0.68 4.69
C ASP A 90 0.59 -0.23 3.98
N THR A 91 1.55 0.33 4.70
CA THR A 91 2.85 0.72 4.15
C THR A 91 3.91 -0.32 4.52
N VAL A 92 4.60 -0.84 3.51
CA VAL A 92 5.75 -1.74 3.61
C VAL A 92 7.01 -0.91 3.48
N TYR A 93 7.91 -1.05 4.43
CA TYR A 93 9.16 -0.29 4.52
C TYR A 93 10.35 -1.14 4.07
N GLY A 94 11.48 -0.47 3.79
CA GLY A 94 12.69 -1.17 3.41
C GLY A 94 12.61 -1.82 2.04
N MET A 95 11.93 -1.19 1.09
CA MET A 95 11.69 -1.74 -0.25
C MET A 95 12.97 -1.73 -1.10
N THR A 96 13.94 -2.57 -0.71
CA THR A 96 15.15 -2.84 -1.49
C THR A 96 14.78 -3.46 -2.85
N PRO A 97 15.71 -3.50 -3.84
CA PRO A 97 15.47 -4.20 -5.11
C PRO A 97 15.02 -5.65 -4.92
N TYR A 98 15.61 -6.33 -3.95
CA TYR A 98 15.22 -7.71 -3.62
C TYR A 98 13.79 -7.78 -3.07
N LEU A 99 13.42 -6.90 -2.14
CA LEU A 99 12.07 -6.92 -1.57
C LEU A 99 11.01 -6.53 -2.61
N VAL A 100 11.36 -5.67 -3.57
CA VAL A 100 10.49 -5.37 -4.72
C VAL A 100 10.32 -6.59 -5.62
N ASP A 101 11.39 -7.35 -5.90
CA ASP A 101 11.31 -8.60 -6.65
C ASP A 101 10.40 -9.61 -5.94
N GLN A 102 10.59 -9.82 -4.63
CA GLN A 102 9.74 -10.69 -3.81
C GLN A 102 8.27 -10.23 -3.81
N TYR A 103 8.03 -8.92 -3.71
CA TYR A 103 6.69 -8.33 -3.80
C TYR A 103 6.02 -8.63 -5.14
N THR A 104 6.77 -8.46 -6.22
CA THR A 104 6.26 -8.70 -7.58
C THR A 104 5.96 -10.17 -7.80
N ARG A 105 6.87 -11.07 -7.42
CA ARG A 105 6.69 -12.53 -7.48
C ARG A 105 5.53 -13.01 -6.62
N PHE A 106 5.33 -12.44 -5.44
CA PHE A 106 4.21 -12.77 -4.57
C PHE A 106 2.87 -12.53 -5.25
N HIS A 107 2.77 -11.54 -6.14
CA HIS A 107 1.55 -11.17 -6.84
C HIS A 107 1.43 -11.76 -8.25
N ALA A 108 2.54 -12.03 -8.94
CA ALA A 108 2.56 -12.64 -10.26
C ALA A 108 2.49 -14.17 -10.14
N ARG A 109 1.31 -14.73 -10.37
CA ARG A 109 0.99 -16.13 -10.16
C ARG A 109 0.21 -16.71 -11.35
N GLU A 110 -0.12 -17.99 -11.28
CA GLU A 110 -0.90 -18.65 -12.32
C GLU A 110 -2.24 -17.93 -12.59
N THR A 111 -2.89 -17.41 -11.54
CA THR A 111 -4.18 -16.72 -11.64
C THR A 111 -4.04 -15.25 -12.03
N TYR A 112 -2.92 -14.60 -11.67
CA TYR A 112 -2.71 -13.18 -11.85
C TYR A 112 -1.33 -12.85 -12.39
N HIS A 113 -1.26 -11.87 -13.29
CA HIS A 113 -0.01 -11.21 -13.66
C HIS A 113 0.04 -9.79 -13.11
N VAL A 114 1.23 -9.23 -13.03
CA VAL A 114 1.46 -7.87 -12.54
C VAL A 114 1.84 -6.96 -13.71
N VAL A 115 1.11 -5.86 -13.85
CA VAL A 115 1.51 -4.72 -14.69
C VAL A 115 2.24 -3.73 -13.81
N ILE A 116 3.43 -3.33 -14.25
CA ILE A 116 4.32 -2.40 -13.58
C ILE A 116 4.44 -1.15 -14.45
N GLN A 117 4.10 0.01 -13.91
CA GLN A 117 4.13 1.27 -14.62
C GLN A 117 4.92 2.29 -13.80
N GLU A 118 5.92 2.93 -14.42
CA GLU A 118 6.81 3.85 -13.73
C GLU A 118 6.69 5.26 -14.29
N LEU A 119 6.58 6.23 -13.39
CA LEU A 119 6.63 7.66 -13.67
C LEU A 119 7.75 8.31 -12.86
N VAL A 120 8.71 8.91 -13.53
CA VAL A 120 9.66 9.81 -12.88
C VAL A 120 8.91 11.10 -12.55
N VAL A 121 9.04 11.54 -11.30
CA VAL A 121 8.37 12.73 -10.79
C VAL A 121 9.39 13.68 -10.16
N SER A 122 8.97 14.88 -9.77
CA SER A 122 9.86 15.76 -9.01
C SER A 122 10.10 15.21 -7.59
N PRO A 123 11.22 15.58 -6.95
CA PRO A 123 11.49 15.20 -5.55
C PRO A 123 10.35 15.57 -4.60
N GLU A 124 9.75 16.72 -4.82
CA GLU A 124 8.64 17.23 -3.96
C GLU A 124 7.39 16.37 -4.10
N VAL A 125 7.07 15.92 -5.34
CA VAL A 125 5.93 15.03 -5.60
C VAL A 125 6.17 13.66 -4.97
N ALA A 126 7.37 13.11 -5.12
CA ALA A 126 7.71 11.82 -4.52
C ALA A 126 7.68 11.89 -2.98
N GLU A 127 8.19 12.98 -2.40
CA GLU A 127 8.17 13.16 -0.94
C GLU A 127 6.74 13.36 -0.42
N MET A 128 5.91 14.12 -1.13
CA MET A 128 4.49 14.28 -0.76
C MET A 128 3.76 12.91 -0.82
N ALA A 129 4.00 12.11 -1.85
CA ALA A 129 3.44 10.77 -1.96
C ALA A 129 3.90 9.88 -0.78
N LEU A 130 5.19 9.94 -0.42
CA LEU A 130 5.75 9.22 0.72
C LEU A 130 5.04 9.63 2.03
N GLN A 131 4.90 10.93 2.29
CA GLN A 131 4.25 11.43 3.50
C GLN A 131 2.76 11.02 3.56
N LEU A 132 2.06 11.04 2.43
CA LEU A 132 0.68 10.57 2.36
C LEU A 132 0.58 9.08 2.67
N ALA A 133 1.48 8.26 2.14
CA ALA A 133 1.48 6.82 2.35
C ALA A 133 1.79 6.43 3.81
N VAL A 134 2.87 6.98 4.38
CA VAL A 134 3.32 6.60 5.74
C VAL A 134 2.36 7.06 6.83
N ASN A 135 1.59 8.11 6.57
CA ASN A 135 0.57 8.63 7.50
C ASN A 135 -0.84 8.09 7.21
N HIS A 136 -1.00 7.26 6.16
CA HIS A 136 -2.31 6.69 5.83
C HIS A 136 -2.75 5.68 6.89
N PRO A 137 -4.00 5.75 7.39
CA PRO A 137 -4.53 4.69 8.25
C PRO A 137 -4.70 3.37 7.47
N ALA A 138 -4.83 2.26 8.21
CA ALA A 138 -5.12 0.98 7.58
C ALA A 138 -6.44 1.03 6.77
N VAL A 139 -6.43 0.37 5.64
CA VAL A 139 -7.50 0.39 4.63
C VAL A 139 -8.34 -0.89 4.72
N GLN A 140 -9.65 -0.73 4.60
CA GLN A 140 -10.56 -1.87 4.55
C GLN A 140 -10.37 -2.70 3.28
N GLN A 141 -10.70 -3.99 3.37
CA GLN A 141 -10.68 -4.90 2.22
C GLN A 141 -11.49 -4.33 1.05
N SER A 142 -11.03 -4.57 -0.17
CA SER A 142 -11.60 -4.08 -1.43
C SER A 142 -11.44 -2.57 -1.71
N TYR A 143 -10.77 -1.82 -0.85
CA TYR A 143 -10.55 -0.37 -1.02
C TYR A 143 -9.16 -0.04 -1.63
N CYS A 144 -8.38 -1.02 -2.08
CA CYS A 144 -7.04 -0.81 -2.61
C CYS A 144 -6.99 0.26 -3.71
N ALA A 145 -7.80 0.12 -4.75
CA ALA A 145 -7.81 1.09 -5.86
C ALA A 145 -8.35 2.47 -5.43
N LYS A 146 -9.38 2.49 -4.57
CA LYS A 146 -9.94 3.74 -4.04
C LYS A 146 -8.90 4.51 -3.23
N SER A 147 -8.17 3.83 -2.35
CA SER A 147 -7.18 4.48 -1.50
C SER A 147 -5.93 4.89 -2.28
N THR A 148 -5.43 4.04 -3.19
CA THR A 148 -4.29 4.40 -4.05
C THR A 148 -4.62 5.57 -4.95
N SER A 149 -5.81 5.59 -5.60
CA SER A 149 -6.21 6.70 -6.45
C SER A 149 -6.45 8.00 -5.66
N ALA A 150 -6.96 7.90 -4.43
CA ALA A 150 -7.12 9.04 -3.55
C ALA A 150 -5.78 9.65 -3.09
N LEU A 151 -4.77 8.79 -2.87
CA LEU A 151 -3.41 9.24 -2.59
C LEU A 151 -2.83 9.96 -3.81
N VAL A 152 -2.90 9.32 -4.99
CA VAL A 152 -2.35 9.88 -6.24
C VAL A 152 -3.02 11.21 -6.58
N GLY A 153 -4.34 11.33 -6.45
CA GLY A 153 -5.08 12.56 -6.76
C GLY A 153 -4.78 13.76 -5.85
N GLN A 154 -4.00 13.58 -4.80
CA GLN A 154 -3.51 14.68 -3.95
C GLN A 154 -2.16 15.23 -4.42
N LEU A 155 -1.50 14.55 -5.36
CA LEU A 155 -0.17 14.93 -5.82
C LEU A 155 -0.25 16.02 -6.89
N PRO A 156 0.65 17.02 -6.87
CA PRO A 156 0.73 18.03 -7.91
C PRO A 156 0.92 17.41 -9.30
N GLY A 157 0.03 17.76 -10.24
CA GLY A 157 0.01 17.25 -11.61
C GLY A 157 -0.77 15.94 -11.78
N PHE A 158 -1.43 15.45 -10.70
CA PHE A 158 -2.24 14.23 -10.69
C PHE A 158 -3.65 14.48 -10.12
N GLU A 159 -4.08 15.73 -10.04
CA GLU A 159 -5.35 16.14 -9.43
C GLU A 159 -6.56 15.56 -10.18
N ASP A 160 -6.38 15.18 -11.44
CA ASP A 160 -7.36 14.55 -12.31
C ASP A 160 -7.38 13.01 -12.21
N ALA A 161 -6.64 12.43 -11.28
CA ALA A 161 -6.61 10.98 -11.09
C ALA A 161 -8.02 10.41 -10.77
N PRO A 162 -8.45 9.35 -11.48
CA PRO A 162 -9.80 8.80 -11.35
C PRO A 162 -10.01 8.18 -9.98
N GLN A 163 -10.95 8.71 -9.21
CA GLN A 163 -11.35 8.16 -7.91
C GLN A 163 -12.21 6.90 -8.13
N SER A 164 -11.60 5.72 -8.08
CA SER A 164 -12.25 4.48 -8.51
C SER A 164 -11.93 3.28 -7.61
N PHE A 165 -12.87 2.35 -7.52
CA PHE A 165 -12.66 1.01 -6.93
C PHE A 165 -12.05 0.02 -7.93
N TYR A 166 -11.86 0.41 -9.18
CA TYR A 166 -11.37 -0.46 -10.24
C TYR A 166 -9.89 -0.19 -10.54
N PRO A 167 -8.97 -1.13 -10.23
CA PRO A 167 -7.53 -0.96 -10.44
C PRO A 167 -7.15 -0.52 -11.86
N ARG A 168 -7.83 -1.03 -12.88
CA ARG A 168 -7.57 -0.68 -14.28
C ARG A 168 -7.73 0.80 -14.59
N LYS A 169 -8.62 1.51 -13.90
CA LYS A 169 -8.81 2.95 -14.13
C LYS A 169 -7.56 3.76 -13.78
N LEU A 170 -6.90 3.40 -12.68
CA LEU A 170 -5.65 4.05 -12.31
C LEU A 170 -4.49 3.58 -13.22
N MET A 171 -4.49 2.31 -13.65
CA MET A 171 -3.54 1.79 -14.63
C MET A 171 -3.63 2.53 -15.97
N ASP A 172 -4.84 2.72 -16.50
CA ASP A 172 -5.07 3.44 -17.76
C ASP A 172 -4.61 4.90 -17.62
N TYR A 173 -4.91 5.54 -16.50
CA TYR A 173 -4.46 6.90 -16.18
C TYR A 173 -2.94 7.04 -16.14
N PHE A 174 -2.22 6.09 -15.54
CA PHE A 174 -0.74 6.11 -15.55
C PHE A 174 -0.19 5.97 -16.97
N ALA A 175 -0.82 5.15 -17.81
CA ALA A 175 -0.46 5.05 -19.23
C ALA A 175 -0.65 6.39 -19.98
N GLU A 176 -1.77 7.09 -19.74
CA GLU A 176 -2.06 8.41 -20.30
C GLU A 176 -1.04 9.47 -19.84
N LYS A 177 -0.52 9.37 -18.62
CA LYS A 177 0.57 10.22 -18.09
C LYS A 177 1.95 9.86 -18.66
N GLY A 178 2.06 8.87 -19.53
CA GLY A 178 3.30 8.47 -20.19
C GLY A 178 4.19 7.55 -19.36
N ALA A 179 3.60 6.81 -18.42
CA ALA A 179 4.35 5.81 -17.65
C ALA A 179 4.96 4.73 -18.55
N THR A 180 6.14 4.25 -18.18
CA THR A 180 6.68 3.01 -18.76
C THR A 180 5.75 1.85 -18.45
N PHE A 181 5.90 0.77 -19.21
CA PHE A 181 5.03 -0.39 -19.06
C PHE A 181 5.86 -1.66 -19.12
N GLU A 182 5.76 -2.45 -18.05
CA GLU A 182 6.27 -3.81 -17.97
C GLU A 182 5.18 -4.76 -17.49
N ARG A 183 5.24 -6.01 -17.92
CA ARG A 183 4.28 -7.03 -17.50
C ARG A 183 5.04 -8.28 -17.07
N LEU A 184 4.86 -8.66 -15.81
CA LEU A 184 5.44 -9.88 -15.26
C LEU A 184 4.37 -10.97 -15.18
N TYR A 185 4.64 -12.08 -15.86
CA TYR A 185 3.92 -13.34 -15.70
C TYR A 185 4.84 -14.32 -14.98
N GLU A 186 4.36 -14.90 -13.90
CA GLU A 186 5.04 -15.97 -13.21
C GLU A 186 4.06 -17.10 -12.92
N TYR A 187 4.48 -18.33 -13.18
CA TYR A 187 3.61 -19.51 -13.14
C TYR A 187 4.12 -20.55 -12.15
N ASP A 188 4.55 -20.13 -10.97
CA ASP A 188 5.00 -21.00 -9.86
C ASP A 188 3.83 -21.62 -9.07
N GLY A 189 2.63 -21.62 -9.64
CA GLY A 189 1.37 -21.96 -8.99
C GLY A 189 0.81 -20.80 -8.19
N ASP A 190 -0.34 -21.00 -7.54
CA ASP A 190 -1.06 -19.94 -6.82
C ASP A 190 -0.71 -19.84 -5.32
N ASP A 191 0.18 -20.70 -4.84
CA ASP A 191 0.58 -20.71 -3.44
C ASP A 191 1.60 -19.59 -3.13
N LYS A 192 1.07 -18.42 -2.78
CA LYS A 192 1.86 -17.25 -2.39
C LYS A 192 2.73 -17.49 -1.16
N SER A 193 2.39 -18.47 -0.31
CA SER A 193 3.14 -18.74 0.90
C SER A 193 4.56 -19.22 0.60
N LYS A 194 4.78 -19.85 -0.55
CA LYS A 194 6.12 -20.31 -0.97
C LYS A 194 7.10 -19.16 -1.15
N VAL A 195 6.68 -18.05 -1.78
CA VAL A 195 7.55 -16.88 -1.94
C VAL A 195 7.98 -16.33 -0.59
N LEU A 196 7.03 -16.21 0.35
CA LEU A 196 7.34 -15.71 1.68
C LEU A 196 8.11 -16.71 2.53
N ALA A 197 7.90 -18.03 2.35
CA ALA A 197 8.67 -19.07 3.03
C ALA A 197 10.15 -19.11 2.59
N GLU A 198 10.43 -18.69 1.36
CA GLU A 198 11.77 -18.59 0.79
C GLU A 198 12.41 -17.21 1.04
N PHE A 199 11.67 -16.30 1.68
CA PHE A 199 12.17 -14.96 1.98
C PHE A 199 13.32 -15.04 2.99
N VAL A 200 14.49 -14.55 2.57
CA VAL A 200 15.68 -14.41 3.42
C VAL A 200 16.04 -12.93 3.47
N PRO A 201 16.04 -12.31 4.66
CA PRO A 201 16.43 -10.91 4.81
C PRO A 201 17.82 -10.62 4.24
N GLU A 202 18.03 -9.44 3.68
CA GLU A 202 19.32 -9.09 3.06
C GLU A 202 20.50 -9.14 4.02
N TYR A 203 20.28 -8.91 5.31
CA TYR A 203 21.32 -8.99 6.34
C TYR A 203 21.70 -10.46 6.72
N GLU A 204 20.94 -11.44 6.24
CA GLU A 204 21.24 -12.88 6.42
C GLU A 204 21.81 -13.55 5.16
N ARG A 205 22.00 -12.77 4.09
CA ARG A 205 22.59 -13.19 2.80
C ARG A 205 24.02 -12.66 2.64
#